data_7c77b00d4421db92e68a25e3cf316944
#
_entry.id   7c77b00d4421db92e68a25e3cf316944
#
_cell.length_a   1.000
_cell.length_b   1.000
_cell.length_c   1.000
_cell.angle_alpha   90.00
_cell.angle_beta   90.00
_cell.angle_gamma   90.00
#
_symmetry.space_group_name_H-M   'P 1'
#
loop_
_entity.id
_entity.type
_entity.pdbx_description
1 polymer ?
#
loop_
_entity_poly.entity_id
_entity_poly.type
_entity_poly.pdbx_seq_one_letter_code
_entity_poly.pdbx_strand_id
1 'polypeptide(L)'
;MPPSNPSRRTVLAAGGLLAGGVAWAMTPSTSSAASATTSAASPTDGWSKTAFTYGMQKPWNLDLGDRYSNSGGVHRMWVYDTDEPMSQGSSTDPRTEMRWRQEYTSGQHMWDADVYLPSGTNGATFVQILRVIHPSGTPATDFMLNAYSASGGTVRAYDSTVLRTNAYNTWFNVKLEHNASSRSVKVYFDDELVLTTQDRGPATRHFKNGVYHHGSGRAEARFRNLTYWTR
;
A
#
# COMPACT_ATOMS: atom_id res chain seq x y z
N MET A 1 37.54 -39.13 -16.90
CA MET A 1 38.01 -40.25 -16.05
C MET A 1 37.30 -40.18 -14.71
N PRO A 2 36.48 -41.15 -14.36
CA PRO A 2 36.15 -41.43 -12.93
C PRO A 2 37.15 -42.49 -12.41
N PRO A 3 37.23 -42.92 -11.22
CA PRO A 3 36.19 -43.42 -10.31
C PRO A 3 36.43 -43.01 -8.87
N SER A 4 35.80 -43.46 -7.79
CA SER A 4 35.23 -44.73 -7.39
C SER A 4 34.55 -44.63 -6.02
N ASN A 5 33.49 -45.38 -5.85
CA ASN A 5 32.95 -45.80 -4.54
C ASN A 5 33.70 -47.07 -4.11
N PRO A 6 33.87 -47.37 -2.83
CA PRO A 6 33.11 -48.41 -2.15
C PRO A 6 33.02 -48.18 -0.65
N SER A 7 32.30 -48.86 0.19
CA SER A 7 31.75 -50.18 0.31
C SER A 7 31.00 -50.37 1.61
N ARG A 8 30.03 -51.21 1.59
CA ARG A 8 29.24 -51.75 2.72
C ARG A 8 30.09 -52.44 3.81
N ARG A 9 29.64 -52.44 5.04
CA ARG A 9 29.75 -53.65 5.90
C ARG A 9 28.52 -53.81 6.82
N THR A 10 27.90 -54.94 6.61
CA THR A 10 26.92 -55.58 7.44
C THR A 10 27.63 -56.37 8.53
N VAL A 11 27.11 -56.37 9.74
CA VAL A 11 27.39 -57.45 10.70
C VAL A 11 26.09 -57.78 11.46
N LEU A 12 25.67 -59.03 11.33
CA LEU A 12 24.68 -59.72 12.15
C LEU A 12 25.37 -60.30 13.40
N ALA A 13 24.68 -60.35 14.52
CA ALA A 13 24.65 -61.53 15.37
C ALA A 13 23.58 -61.45 16.45
N ALA A 14 23.05 -62.60 16.77
CA ALA A 14 21.83 -62.98 17.41
C ALA A 14 21.98 -63.30 18.93
N GLY A 15 20.82 -63.54 19.53
CA GLY A 15 20.67 -64.31 20.80
C GLY A 15 20.12 -63.44 21.95
N GLY A 16 18.96 -63.55 22.41
CA GLY A 16 18.07 -64.50 23.03
C GLY A 16 18.00 -64.32 24.52
N LEU A 17 16.81 -64.03 25.11
CA LEU A 17 16.17 -64.83 26.16
C LEU A 17 15.04 -64.02 26.88
N LEU A 18 13.96 -64.73 27.10
CA LEU A 18 12.70 -64.30 27.72
C LEU A 18 12.82 -63.98 29.22
N ALA A 19 12.14 -62.88 29.64
CA ALA A 19 11.61 -62.81 31.00
C ALA A 19 10.34 -61.93 30.98
N GLY A 20 9.23 -62.49 31.38
CA GLY A 20 7.94 -61.83 31.43
C GLY A 20 7.90 -60.74 32.50
N GLY A 21 7.43 -59.58 32.09
CA GLY A 21 7.06 -58.48 32.96
C GLY A 21 5.81 -57.82 32.46
N VAL A 22 4.76 -57.83 33.29
CA VAL A 22 3.50 -57.17 33.00
C VAL A 22 3.76 -55.65 32.98
N ALA A 23 3.91 -55.09 31.77
CA ALA A 23 4.04 -53.66 31.61
C ALA A 23 2.64 -53.01 31.54
N TRP A 24 2.32 -52.23 32.53
CA TRP A 24 1.20 -51.29 32.45
C TRP A 24 1.51 -50.28 31.35
N ALA A 25 0.74 -50.28 30.29
CA ALA A 25 0.82 -49.29 29.21
C ALA A 25 0.29 -47.97 29.73
N MET A 26 1.19 -47.07 30.12
CA MET A 26 0.88 -45.64 30.23
C MET A 26 0.80 -45.09 28.81
N THR A 27 -0.42 -44.78 28.36
CA THR A 27 -0.64 -43.99 27.15
C THR A 27 -0.15 -42.57 27.42
N PRO A 28 0.81 -42.04 26.65
CA PRO A 28 1.14 -40.62 26.77
C PRO A 28 -0.05 -39.82 26.26
N SER A 29 -0.69 -39.07 27.14
CA SER A 29 -1.63 -38.03 26.76
C SER A 29 -0.85 -36.94 26.01
N THR A 30 -0.90 -36.97 24.71
CA THR A 30 -0.43 -35.82 23.89
C THR A 30 -1.44 -34.69 24.08
N SER A 31 -1.16 -33.79 25.01
CA SER A 31 -1.83 -32.50 25.05
C SER A 31 -1.42 -31.73 23.82
N SER A 32 -2.25 -31.71 22.80
CA SER A 32 -2.14 -30.74 21.72
C SER A 32 -2.27 -29.34 22.32
N ALA A 33 -1.14 -28.67 22.51
CA ALA A 33 -1.17 -27.26 22.75
C ALA A 33 -1.75 -26.59 21.47
N ALA A 34 -3.00 -26.19 21.56
CA ALA A 34 -3.59 -25.34 20.53
C ALA A 34 -2.75 -24.04 20.52
N SER A 35 -1.94 -23.85 19.47
CA SER A 35 -1.31 -22.58 19.21
C SER A 35 -2.41 -21.55 19.03
N ALA A 36 -2.62 -20.72 20.03
CA ALA A 36 -3.44 -19.53 19.89
C ALA A 36 -2.77 -18.63 18.87
N THR A 37 -3.24 -18.68 17.62
CA THR A 37 -2.93 -17.66 16.63
C THR A 37 -3.56 -16.36 17.13
N THR A 38 -2.77 -15.54 17.81
CA THR A 38 -3.15 -14.14 18.04
C THR A 38 -3.28 -13.52 16.68
N SER A 39 -4.51 -13.26 16.24
CA SER A 39 -4.76 -12.42 15.07
C SER A 39 -4.05 -11.10 15.29
N ALA A 40 -3.16 -10.72 14.38
CA ALA A 40 -2.54 -9.41 14.43
C ALA A 40 -3.67 -8.36 14.45
N ALA A 41 -3.54 -7.35 15.33
CA ALA A 41 -4.51 -6.26 15.40
C ALA A 41 -4.62 -5.58 14.05
N SER A 42 -5.86 -5.31 13.60
CA SER A 42 -6.06 -4.58 12.35
C SER A 42 -5.52 -3.15 12.47
N PRO A 43 -4.90 -2.60 11.42
CA PRO A 43 -4.48 -1.21 11.41
C PRO A 43 -5.61 -0.20 11.71
N THR A 44 -6.86 -0.64 11.59
CA THR A 44 -8.06 0.17 11.85
C THR A 44 -8.67 -0.03 13.24
N ASP A 45 -8.07 -0.85 14.09
CA ASP A 45 -8.55 -1.04 15.46
C ASP A 45 -8.45 0.26 16.27
N GLY A 46 -9.57 0.65 16.89
CA GLY A 46 -9.68 1.91 17.63
C GLY A 46 -9.86 3.16 16.76
N TRP A 47 -10.06 3.00 15.44
CA TRP A 47 -10.38 4.09 14.52
C TRP A 47 -11.88 4.19 14.26
N SER A 48 -12.35 5.40 13.97
CA SER A 48 -13.73 5.67 13.58
C SER A 48 -13.82 6.03 12.10
N LYS A 49 -14.77 5.42 11.36
CA LYS A 49 -15.08 5.87 10.01
C LYS A 49 -15.71 7.25 10.05
N THR A 50 -15.18 8.14 9.24
CA THR A 50 -15.62 9.54 9.17
C THR A 50 -16.11 9.84 7.76
N ALA A 51 -17.21 10.57 7.65
CA ALA A 51 -17.72 11.03 6.36
C ALA A 51 -16.70 11.96 5.69
N PHE A 52 -16.55 11.83 4.38
CA PHE A 52 -15.68 12.68 3.59
C PHE A 52 -16.33 13.13 2.29
N THR A 53 -15.82 14.21 1.74
CA THR A 53 -16.17 14.74 0.43
C THR A 53 -14.91 15.10 -0.33
N TYR A 54 -15.00 15.19 -1.64
CA TYR A 54 -13.88 15.55 -2.49
C TYR A 54 -14.30 16.44 -3.66
N GLY A 55 -13.37 17.17 -4.21
CA GLY A 55 -13.48 17.82 -5.51
C GLY A 55 -12.59 17.13 -6.53
N MET A 56 -13.05 17.02 -7.77
CA MET A 56 -12.23 16.47 -8.84
C MET A 56 -11.32 17.53 -9.43
N GLN A 57 -10.07 17.18 -9.60
CA GLN A 57 -9.06 17.92 -10.38
C GLN A 57 -8.82 17.17 -11.68
N LYS A 58 -8.70 17.86 -12.79
CA LYS A 58 -8.54 17.31 -14.13
C LYS A 58 -7.76 18.29 -14.99
N PRO A 59 -7.28 17.92 -16.19
CA PRO A 59 -6.79 18.88 -17.16
C PRO A 59 -7.81 20.00 -17.40
N TRP A 60 -7.35 21.26 -17.38
CA TRP A 60 -8.25 22.42 -17.38
C TRP A 60 -9.14 22.47 -18.61
N ASN A 61 -8.64 22.01 -19.76
CA ASN A 61 -9.26 22.09 -21.08
C ASN A 61 -10.13 20.87 -21.46
N LEU A 62 -10.26 19.87 -20.58
CA LEU A 62 -11.03 18.64 -20.83
C LEU A 62 -12.27 18.56 -19.95
N ASP A 63 -13.29 17.82 -20.38
CA ASP A 63 -14.38 17.44 -19.51
C ASP A 63 -13.98 16.33 -18.55
N LEU A 64 -14.67 16.23 -17.41
CA LEU A 64 -14.32 15.21 -16.40
C LEU A 64 -14.41 13.79 -16.96
N GLY A 65 -15.42 13.51 -17.76
CA GLY A 65 -15.63 12.19 -18.37
C GLY A 65 -14.51 11.75 -19.31
N ASP A 66 -13.67 12.67 -19.80
CA ASP A 66 -12.52 12.35 -20.66
C ASP A 66 -11.39 11.69 -19.87
N ARG A 67 -11.34 11.87 -18.53
CA ARG A 67 -10.24 11.39 -17.69
C ARG A 67 -10.70 10.70 -16.41
N TYR A 68 -12.00 10.52 -16.24
CA TYR A 68 -12.58 9.89 -15.07
C TYR A 68 -13.86 9.12 -15.41
N SER A 69 -14.03 7.98 -14.77
CA SER A 69 -15.30 7.27 -14.72
C SER A 69 -15.53 6.65 -13.33
N ASN A 70 -16.80 6.46 -12.97
CA ASN A 70 -17.20 5.68 -11.81
C ASN A 70 -18.26 4.66 -12.28
N SER A 71 -17.97 3.39 -12.12
CA SER A 71 -18.88 2.31 -12.45
C SER A 71 -18.81 1.23 -11.39
N GLY A 72 -19.94 0.86 -10.80
CA GLY A 72 -20.02 -0.16 -9.76
C GLY A 72 -19.16 0.16 -8.51
N GLY A 73 -19.02 1.44 -8.17
CA GLY A 73 -18.18 1.88 -7.04
C GLY A 73 -16.68 1.88 -7.32
N VAL A 74 -16.28 1.59 -8.57
CA VAL A 74 -14.88 1.68 -8.99
C VAL A 74 -14.64 3.03 -9.66
N HIS A 75 -13.83 3.86 -9.02
CA HIS A 75 -13.34 5.12 -9.55
C HIS A 75 -12.12 4.86 -10.41
N ARG A 76 -12.21 5.13 -11.69
CA ARG A 76 -11.12 5.00 -12.65
C ARG A 76 -10.66 6.38 -13.08
N MET A 77 -9.37 6.67 -12.92
CA MET A 77 -8.73 7.94 -13.26
C MET A 77 -7.54 7.71 -14.16
N TRP A 78 -7.39 8.53 -15.18
CA TRP A 78 -6.25 8.44 -16.09
C TRP A 78 -5.89 9.81 -16.65
N VAL A 79 -4.66 9.95 -17.08
CA VAL A 79 -4.15 11.09 -17.84
C VAL A 79 -3.12 10.63 -18.85
N TYR A 80 -2.82 11.48 -19.82
CA TYR A 80 -1.70 11.34 -20.73
C TYR A 80 -0.65 12.41 -20.41
N ASP A 81 0.61 12.13 -20.75
CA ASP A 81 1.72 13.09 -20.62
C ASP A 81 1.52 14.34 -21.49
N THR A 82 0.71 14.23 -22.55
CA THR A 82 0.33 15.31 -23.45
C THR A 82 -0.87 16.15 -22.99
N ASP A 83 -1.49 15.77 -21.85
CA ASP A 83 -2.60 16.52 -21.29
C ASP A 83 -2.10 17.85 -20.67
N GLU A 84 -2.97 18.83 -20.65
CA GLU A 84 -2.72 20.10 -19.99
C GLU A 84 -2.74 19.95 -18.45
N PRO A 85 -2.09 20.87 -17.72
CA PRO A 85 -2.18 20.87 -16.26
C PRO A 85 -3.59 21.17 -15.76
N MET A 86 -3.80 21.09 -14.44
CA MET A 86 -5.08 21.37 -13.79
C MET A 86 -5.57 22.81 -13.95
N SER A 87 -4.67 23.76 -14.18
CA SER A 87 -4.98 25.19 -14.35
C SER A 87 -4.22 25.75 -15.53
N GLN A 88 -4.87 26.58 -16.31
CA GLN A 88 -4.24 27.26 -17.44
C GLN A 88 -3.02 28.07 -16.98
N GLY A 89 -1.90 27.92 -17.69
CA GLY A 89 -0.63 28.60 -17.36
C GLY A 89 0.13 27.98 -16.18
N SER A 90 -0.33 26.89 -15.59
CA SER A 90 0.45 26.16 -14.57
C SER A 90 1.61 25.39 -15.23
N SER A 91 2.75 25.33 -14.55
CA SER A 91 3.89 24.49 -14.93
C SER A 91 3.86 23.09 -14.30
N THR A 92 2.77 22.72 -13.62
CA THR A 92 2.66 21.40 -13.02
C THR A 92 2.26 20.36 -14.05
N ASP A 93 2.62 19.11 -13.82
CA ASP A 93 2.23 18.00 -14.67
C ASP A 93 0.71 17.74 -14.66
N PRO A 94 0.18 17.04 -15.70
CA PRO A 94 -1.23 16.71 -15.79
C PRO A 94 -1.69 15.78 -14.66
N ARG A 95 -2.98 15.90 -14.32
CA ARG A 95 -3.58 15.11 -13.26
C ARG A 95 -5.06 14.87 -13.44
N THR A 96 -5.52 13.74 -12.91
CA THR A 96 -6.92 13.49 -12.56
C THR A 96 -6.93 12.93 -11.15
N GLU A 97 -7.36 13.74 -10.19
CA GLU A 97 -7.27 13.42 -8.75
C GLU A 97 -8.54 13.83 -8.01
N MET A 98 -8.89 13.07 -6.99
CA MET A 98 -9.77 13.50 -5.91
C MET A 98 -8.95 14.32 -4.92
N ARG A 99 -9.27 15.59 -4.74
CA ARG A 99 -8.82 16.41 -3.63
C ARG A 99 -9.85 16.29 -2.52
N TRP A 100 -9.48 15.65 -1.40
CA TRP A 100 -10.35 15.53 -0.24
C TRP A 100 -10.52 16.87 0.45
N ARG A 101 -11.74 17.17 0.90
CA ARG A 101 -12.08 18.46 1.51
C ARG A 101 -11.85 18.49 3.03
N GLN A 102 -11.56 17.34 3.62
CA GLN A 102 -11.23 17.19 5.04
C GLN A 102 -9.81 17.68 5.25
N GLU A 103 -9.69 18.95 5.65
CA GLU A 103 -8.43 19.59 6.02
C GLU A 103 -8.21 19.44 7.51
N TYR A 104 -6.95 19.19 7.91
CA TYR A 104 -6.60 18.98 9.31
C TYR A 104 -5.20 19.52 9.62
N THR A 105 -4.99 19.90 10.90
CA THR A 105 -3.71 20.42 11.43
C THR A 105 -3.15 19.55 12.56
N SER A 106 -3.99 18.71 13.16
CA SER A 106 -3.66 17.86 14.32
C SER A 106 -4.49 16.58 14.27
N GLY A 107 -4.25 15.65 15.21
CA GLY A 107 -4.98 14.40 15.31
C GLY A 107 -4.42 13.33 14.39
N GLN A 108 -5.14 12.23 14.31
CA GLN A 108 -4.77 11.07 13.49
C GLN A 108 -5.82 10.87 12.40
N HIS A 109 -5.33 10.75 11.18
CA HIS A 109 -6.15 10.66 9.98
C HIS A 109 -5.62 9.54 9.08
N MET A 110 -6.50 8.76 8.47
CA MET A 110 -6.09 7.70 7.57
C MET A 110 -6.98 7.66 6.33
N TRP A 111 -6.35 7.69 5.17
CA TRP A 111 -6.93 7.36 3.90
C TRP A 111 -6.79 5.85 3.67
N ASP A 112 -7.86 5.20 3.22
CA ASP A 112 -7.93 3.76 3.02
C ASP A 112 -8.70 3.46 1.74
N ALA A 113 -8.15 2.64 0.87
CA ALA A 113 -8.80 2.16 -0.35
C ALA A 113 -8.16 0.89 -0.91
N ASP A 114 -8.93 0.12 -1.66
CA ASP A 114 -8.36 -0.82 -2.60
C ASP A 114 -7.90 -0.07 -3.85
N VAL A 115 -6.70 -0.38 -4.29
CA VAL A 115 -6.02 0.24 -5.44
C VAL A 115 -5.74 -0.82 -6.50
N TYR A 116 -5.94 -0.45 -7.76
CA TYR A 116 -5.54 -1.24 -8.92
C TYR A 116 -4.73 -0.35 -9.87
N LEU A 117 -3.54 -0.78 -10.19
CA LEU A 117 -2.62 -0.12 -11.12
C LEU A 117 -2.52 -0.95 -12.39
N PRO A 118 -3.05 -0.51 -13.54
CA PRO A 118 -2.86 -1.23 -14.80
C PRO A 118 -1.39 -1.24 -15.22
N SER A 119 -0.98 -2.30 -15.91
CA SER A 119 0.31 -2.30 -16.62
C SER A 119 0.38 -1.12 -17.59
N GLY A 120 1.56 -0.51 -17.70
CA GLY A 120 1.77 0.72 -18.48
C GLY A 120 1.73 2.01 -17.66
N THR A 121 1.14 2.00 -16.46
CA THR A 121 1.25 3.15 -15.54
C THR A 121 2.70 3.32 -15.08
N ASN A 122 3.34 4.44 -15.44
CA ASN A 122 4.74 4.69 -15.12
C ASN A 122 4.97 6.15 -14.78
N GLY A 123 5.67 6.41 -13.66
CA GLY A 123 5.93 7.77 -13.19
C GLY A 123 4.66 8.51 -12.77
N ALA A 124 3.79 7.86 -12.00
CA ALA A 124 2.52 8.45 -11.56
C ALA A 124 2.34 8.35 -10.04
N THR A 125 2.06 9.48 -9.41
CA THR A 125 1.59 9.52 -8.02
C THR A 125 0.12 9.11 -7.98
N PHE A 126 -0.25 8.17 -7.11
CA PHE A 126 -1.63 7.71 -7.00
C PHE A 126 -2.31 8.01 -5.66
N VAL A 127 -1.55 8.30 -4.60
CA VAL A 127 -2.05 8.85 -3.33
C VAL A 127 -1.01 9.75 -2.70
N GLN A 128 -1.44 10.83 -2.03
CA GLN A 128 -0.53 11.80 -1.41
C GLN A 128 -1.16 12.55 -0.24
N ILE A 129 -0.29 13.05 0.67
CA ILE A 129 -0.60 14.02 1.71
C ILE A 129 -0.06 15.36 1.23
N LEU A 130 -0.96 16.33 1.02
CA LEU A 130 -0.62 17.68 0.58
C LEU A 130 -0.86 18.71 1.66
N ARG A 131 -0.01 19.73 1.67
CA ARG A 131 -0.22 20.97 2.44
C ARG A 131 -1.20 21.87 1.70
N VAL A 132 -2.12 22.48 2.42
CA VAL A 132 -3.07 23.47 1.86
C VAL A 132 -2.33 24.75 1.49
N ILE A 133 -1.46 25.21 2.39
CA ILE A 133 -0.60 26.36 2.19
C ILE A 133 0.83 25.92 2.51
N HIS A 134 1.76 26.29 1.65
CA HIS A 134 3.19 26.04 1.89
C HIS A 134 3.98 27.32 1.58
N PRO A 135 4.97 27.65 2.42
CA PRO A 135 5.87 28.77 2.13
C PRO A 135 6.63 28.56 0.81
N SER A 136 7.01 29.66 0.18
CA SER A 136 7.86 29.61 -1.01
C SER A 136 9.13 28.78 -0.75
N GLY A 137 9.48 27.92 -1.68
CA GLY A 137 10.63 27.01 -1.55
C GLY A 137 10.36 25.75 -0.72
N THR A 138 9.18 25.62 -0.08
CA THR A 138 8.78 24.39 0.63
C THR A 138 7.93 23.53 -0.28
N PRO A 139 8.23 22.22 -0.42
CA PRO A 139 7.38 21.31 -1.19
C PRO A 139 5.95 21.29 -0.67
N ALA A 140 4.97 21.33 -1.59
CA ALA A 140 3.56 21.20 -1.24
C ALA A 140 3.22 19.79 -0.73
N THR A 141 3.95 18.77 -1.17
CA THR A 141 3.72 17.37 -0.82
C THR A 141 4.54 16.99 0.41
N ASP A 142 3.88 16.51 1.46
CA ASP A 142 4.54 15.90 2.60
C ASP A 142 4.90 14.43 2.36
N PHE A 143 4.02 13.70 1.70
CA PHE A 143 4.21 12.30 1.37
C PHE A 143 3.44 11.91 0.10
N MET A 144 3.95 10.97 -0.67
CA MET A 144 3.25 10.38 -1.81
C MET A 144 3.72 8.96 -2.10
N LEU A 145 2.83 8.18 -2.72
CA LEU A 145 3.14 6.88 -3.31
C LEU A 145 3.09 6.98 -4.83
N ASN A 146 4.14 6.50 -5.46
CA ASN A 146 4.35 6.55 -6.90
C ASN A 146 4.37 5.15 -7.49
N ALA A 147 3.78 5.00 -8.67
CA ALA A 147 3.82 3.79 -9.48
C ALA A 147 4.85 3.91 -10.61
N TYR A 148 5.66 2.86 -10.79
CA TYR A 148 6.65 2.74 -11.86
C TYR A 148 6.56 1.38 -12.53
N SER A 149 7.01 1.27 -13.80
CA SER A 149 6.85 0.06 -14.63
C SER A 149 7.86 -1.06 -14.31
N ALA A 150 8.92 -0.78 -13.54
CA ALA A 150 9.90 -1.78 -13.19
C ALA A 150 9.30 -2.95 -12.40
N SER A 151 9.87 -4.15 -12.51
CA SER A 151 9.56 -5.34 -11.71
C SER A 151 8.06 -5.68 -11.61
N GLY A 152 7.35 -5.67 -12.75
CA GLY A 152 5.92 -6.01 -12.80
C GLY A 152 5.01 -4.98 -12.13
N GLY A 153 5.45 -3.74 -12.03
CA GLY A 153 4.84 -2.64 -11.30
C GLY A 153 5.46 -2.48 -9.92
N THR A 154 6.13 -1.34 -9.73
CA THR A 154 6.79 -1.00 -8.46
C THR A 154 6.06 0.15 -7.81
N VAL A 155 5.71 0.02 -6.54
CA VAL A 155 5.24 1.14 -5.70
C VAL A 155 6.42 1.66 -4.89
N ARG A 156 6.64 2.98 -4.95
CA ARG A 156 7.71 3.66 -4.21
C ARG A 156 7.16 4.79 -3.36
N ALA A 157 7.78 4.99 -2.20
CA ALA A 157 7.59 6.17 -1.39
C ALA A 157 8.23 7.41 -2.03
N TYR A 158 7.94 8.57 -1.48
CA TYR A 158 8.42 9.88 -1.98
C TYR A 158 9.96 9.96 -2.11
N ASP A 159 10.68 9.30 -1.22
CA ASP A 159 12.14 9.22 -1.20
C ASP A 159 12.73 8.13 -2.12
N SER A 160 11.90 7.54 -2.99
CA SER A 160 12.24 6.45 -3.89
C SER A 160 12.42 5.07 -3.22
N THR A 161 12.15 4.91 -1.93
CA THR A 161 12.13 3.61 -1.25
C THR A 161 11.09 2.70 -1.92
N VAL A 162 11.51 1.52 -2.35
CA VAL A 162 10.64 0.50 -2.95
C VAL A 162 9.85 -0.19 -1.84
N LEU A 163 8.52 -0.10 -1.90
CA LEU A 163 7.62 -0.69 -0.91
C LEU A 163 6.93 -1.95 -1.42
N ARG A 164 6.69 -2.05 -2.73
CA ARG A 164 6.05 -3.22 -3.35
C ARG A 164 6.55 -3.40 -4.78
N THR A 165 6.69 -4.66 -5.20
CA THR A 165 6.89 -5.07 -6.60
C THR A 165 5.71 -5.92 -7.05
N ASN A 166 5.60 -6.23 -8.35
CA ASN A 166 4.49 -6.99 -8.94
C ASN A 166 3.10 -6.43 -8.57
N ALA A 167 3.00 -5.08 -8.53
CA ALA A 167 1.79 -4.38 -8.13
C ALA A 167 0.76 -4.23 -9.26
N TYR A 168 1.14 -4.55 -10.52
CA TYR A 168 0.25 -4.34 -11.66
C TYR A 168 -0.81 -5.41 -11.79
N ASN A 169 -1.97 -4.99 -12.32
CA ASN A 169 -3.09 -5.83 -12.72
C ASN A 169 -3.68 -6.68 -11.56
N THR A 170 -3.48 -6.22 -10.33
CA THR A 170 -4.08 -6.83 -9.14
C THR A 170 -4.63 -5.75 -8.21
N TRP A 171 -5.71 -6.05 -7.52
CA TRP A 171 -6.20 -5.21 -6.43
C TRP A 171 -5.39 -5.48 -5.17
N PHE A 172 -5.01 -4.43 -4.47
CA PHE A 172 -4.41 -4.51 -3.15
C PHE A 172 -4.91 -3.35 -2.28
N ASN A 173 -5.03 -3.58 -1.00
CA ASN A 173 -5.44 -2.53 -0.07
C ASN A 173 -4.25 -1.63 0.26
N VAL A 174 -4.51 -0.34 0.34
CA VAL A 174 -3.54 0.68 0.75
C VAL A 174 -4.15 1.53 1.85
N LYS A 175 -3.46 1.60 3.00
CA LYS A 175 -3.78 2.58 4.02
C LYS A 175 -2.62 3.55 4.17
N LEU A 176 -2.94 4.83 4.18
CA LEU A 176 -2.01 5.93 4.41
C LEU A 176 -2.44 6.66 5.68
N GLU A 177 -1.79 6.31 6.80
CA GLU A 177 -2.01 6.93 8.11
C GLU A 177 -1.11 8.15 8.27
N HIS A 178 -1.67 9.23 8.77
CA HIS A 178 -0.93 10.41 9.18
C HIS A 178 -1.35 10.84 10.58
N ASN A 179 -0.41 10.82 11.52
CA ASN A 179 -0.56 11.44 12.83
C ASN A 179 0.10 12.83 12.78
N ALA A 180 -0.73 13.86 12.57
CA ALA A 180 -0.24 15.23 12.43
C ALA A 180 0.34 15.79 13.73
N SER A 181 -0.06 15.26 14.90
CA SER A 181 0.44 15.68 16.20
C SER A 181 1.86 15.15 16.48
N SER A 182 2.14 13.89 16.10
CA SER A 182 3.47 13.28 16.25
C SER A 182 4.32 13.34 14.98
N ARG A 183 3.76 13.89 13.89
CA ARG A 183 4.40 14.00 12.58
C ARG A 183 4.67 12.66 11.90
N SER A 184 4.04 11.57 12.36
CA SER A 184 4.26 10.23 11.83
C SER A 184 3.38 9.95 10.61
N VAL A 185 3.99 9.41 9.55
CA VAL A 185 3.31 8.86 8.37
C VAL A 185 3.58 7.37 8.33
N LYS A 186 2.52 6.56 8.20
CA LYS A 186 2.65 5.11 8.04
C LYS A 186 1.92 4.65 6.78
N VAL A 187 2.48 3.66 6.12
CA VAL A 187 1.90 3.01 4.95
C VAL A 187 1.69 1.54 5.26
N TYR A 188 0.50 1.06 4.94
CA TYR A 188 0.16 -0.36 5.03
C TYR A 188 -0.29 -0.86 3.65
N PHE A 189 0.14 -2.06 3.28
CA PHE A 189 -0.38 -2.81 2.15
C PHE A 189 -0.99 -4.12 2.64
N ASP A 190 -2.25 -4.36 2.28
CA ASP A 190 -2.99 -5.56 2.70
C ASP A 190 -2.90 -5.77 4.22
N ASP A 191 -3.04 -4.68 4.98
CA ASP A 191 -2.93 -4.55 6.44
C ASP A 191 -1.51 -4.74 7.04
N GLU A 192 -0.50 -5.01 6.24
CA GLU A 192 0.89 -5.08 6.69
C GLU A 192 1.55 -3.69 6.69
N LEU A 193 2.19 -3.30 7.80
CA LEU A 193 2.97 -2.06 7.90
C LEU A 193 4.26 -2.19 7.09
N VAL A 194 4.38 -1.40 6.01
CA VAL A 194 5.53 -1.45 5.09
C VAL A 194 6.47 -0.24 5.22
N LEU A 195 5.98 0.87 5.82
CA LEU A 195 6.80 2.08 6.00
C LEU A 195 6.31 2.88 7.20
N THR A 196 7.27 3.40 7.97
CA THR A 196 7.06 4.51 8.90
C THR A 196 8.06 5.62 8.57
N THR A 197 7.56 6.84 8.38
CA THR A 197 8.37 8.03 8.10
C THR A 197 7.77 9.25 8.78
N GLN A 198 8.28 10.44 8.51
CA GLN A 198 7.80 11.69 9.09
C GLN A 198 7.35 12.68 8.01
N ASP A 199 6.42 13.54 8.40
CA ASP A 199 6.05 14.72 7.62
C ASP A 199 7.11 15.84 7.69
N ARG A 200 6.89 16.93 6.96
CA ARG A 200 7.82 18.09 6.87
C ARG A 200 7.56 19.18 7.92
N GLY A 201 6.87 18.87 9.01
CA GLY A 201 6.56 19.82 10.08
C GLY A 201 5.14 20.42 10.02
N PRO A 202 4.78 21.32 10.92
CA PRO A 202 3.40 21.81 11.07
C PRO A 202 2.82 22.40 9.78
N ALA A 203 1.60 22.00 9.42
CA ALA A 203 0.85 22.55 8.29
C ALA A 203 -0.62 22.08 8.36
N THR A 204 -1.52 22.77 7.66
CA THR A 204 -2.83 22.26 7.31
C THR A 204 -2.70 21.34 6.12
N ARG A 205 -3.30 20.16 6.19
CA ARG A 205 -3.14 19.08 5.18
C ARG A 205 -4.46 18.51 4.74
N HIS A 206 -4.41 17.81 3.62
CA HIS A 206 -5.48 16.98 3.11
C HIS A 206 -4.90 15.81 2.31
N PHE A 207 -5.71 14.78 2.11
CA PHE A 207 -5.37 13.68 1.20
C PHE A 207 -5.77 14.01 -0.24
N LYS A 208 -5.05 13.42 -1.17
CA LYS A 208 -5.44 13.26 -2.56
C LYS A 208 -5.19 11.84 -3.02
N ASN A 209 -6.04 11.36 -3.91
CA ASN A 209 -5.80 10.13 -4.68
C ASN A 209 -6.28 10.28 -6.11
N GLY A 210 -5.63 9.55 -7.00
CA GLY A 210 -5.91 9.63 -8.45
C GLY A 210 -4.68 9.32 -9.27
N VAL A 211 -4.41 10.17 -10.25
CA VAL A 211 -3.19 10.11 -11.06
C VAL A 211 -2.63 11.53 -11.19
N TYR A 212 -1.41 11.75 -10.69
CA TYR A 212 -0.58 12.90 -11.00
C TYR A 212 0.65 12.38 -11.74
N HIS A 213 0.81 12.72 -13.01
CA HIS A 213 1.64 11.98 -13.96
C HIS A 213 2.93 12.73 -14.29
N HIS A 214 4.06 12.15 -13.93
CA HIS A 214 5.41 12.67 -14.16
C HIS A 214 6.18 11.89 -15.24
N GLY A 215 5.56 10.83 -15.77
CA GLY A 215 6.17 9.92 -16.75
C GLY A 215 5.78 10.27 -18.18
N SER A 216 5.85 9.28 -19.05
CA SER A 216 5.45 9.36 -20.45
C SER A 216 4.28 8.45 -20.77
N GLY A 217 3.51 8.80 -21.79
CA GLY A 217 2.36 8.06 -22.26
C GLY A 217 1.15 8.18 -21.35
N ARG A 218 0.41 7.09 -21.19
CA ARG A 218 -0.81 7.05 -20.37
C ARG A 218 -0.55 6.45 -19.00
N ALA A 219 -0.99 7.14 -17.96
CA ALA A 219 -1.04 6.60 -16.61
C ALA A 219 -2.51 6.45 -16.14
N GLU A 220 -2.80 5.36 -15.41
CA GLU A 220 -4.13 5.07 -14.87
C GLU A 220 -4.02 4.47 -13.46
N ALA A 221 -4.94 4.85 -12.59
CA ALA A 221 -5.19 4.21 -11.32
C ALA A 221 -6.68 4.02 -11.08
N ARG A 222 -7.05 2.93 -10.40
CA ARG A 222 -8.44 2.64 -10.02
C ARG A 222 -8.53 2.47 -8.52
N PHE A 223 -9.65 2.94 -7.97
CA PHE A 223 -9.92 2.92 -6.54
C PHE A 223 -11.33 2.41 -6.28
N ARG A 224 -11.48 1.63 -5.21
CA ARG A 224 -12.78 1.26 -4.65
C ARG A 224 -12.69 1.19 -3.13
N ASN A 225 -13.81 1.08 -2.45
CA ASN A 225 -13.88 0.99 -0.98
C ASN A 225 -13.19 2.16 -0.26
N LEU A 226 -13.19 3.35 -0.89
CA LEU A 226 -12.61 4.55 -0.31
C LEU A 226 -13.22 4.83 1.06
N THR A 227 -12.38 4.94 2.07
CA THR A 227 -12.78 5.19 3.45
C THR A 227 -11.85 6.22 4.08
N TYR A 228 -12.42 7.08 4.91
CA TYR A 228 -11.69 8.02 5.75
C TYR A 228 -11.87 7.63 7.21
N TRP A 229 -10.75 7.56 7.93
CA TRP A 229 -10.73 7.20 9.33
C TRP A 229 -10.10 8.32 10.14
N THR A 230 -10.60 8.52 11.36
CA THR A 230 -10.04 9.47 12.35
C THR A 230 -9.94 8.85 13.73
N ARG A 231 -8.96 9.33 14.50
CA ARG A 231 -8.76 8.93 15.91
C ARG A 231 -8.17 10.06 16.72
#